data_48352ab10439385c556f02324b9b546a
#
_entry.id   48352ab10439385c556f02324b9b546a
#
_cell.length_a   1.000
_cell.length_b   1.000
_cell.length_c   1.000
_cell.angle_alpha   90.00
_cell.angle_beta   90.00
_cell.angle_gamma   90.00
#
_symmetry.space_group_name_H-M   'P 1'
#
loop_
_entity.id
_entity.type
_entity.pdbx_description
1 polymer ?
#
loop_
_entity_poly.entity_id
_entity_poly.type
_entity_poly.pdbx_seq_one_letter_code
_entity_poly.pdbx_strand_id
1 'polypeptide(L)' 'MEWQYSTAQFITRGLGDDSGAADLEAALNRFGADGWELVSSTVYHNLEARQDVLLLVFKRPVRLEPRGGAPTS' A
#
# COMPACT_ATOMS: atom_id res chain seq x y z
N MET A 1 -20.53 3.13 -3.74
CA MET A 1 -19.30 3.67 -3.16
C MET A 1 -18.12 3.31 -4.02
N GLU A 2 -17.27 4.26 -4.25
CA GLU A 2 -16.09 4.02 -5.05
C GLU A 2 -14.88 3.83 -4.18
N TRP A 3 -13.93 3.06 -4.70
CA TRP A 3 -12.69 2.77 -3.99
C TRP A 3 -11.51 3.27 -4.80
N GLN A 4 -10.53 3.73 -4.10
CA GLN A 4 -9.25 4.10 -4.66
C GLN A 4 -8.24 3.03 -4.27
N TYR A 5 -7.37 2.64 -5.20
CA TYR A 5 -6.41 1.57 -4.95
C TYR A 5 -5.00 2.08 -5.08
N SER A 6 -4.11 1.51 -4.29
CA SER A 6 -2.70 1.82 -4.36
C SER A 6 -1.91 0.54 -4.10
N THR A 7 -0.70 0.50 -4.61
CA THR A 7 0.16 -0.67 -4.41
C THR A 7 1.52 -0.23 -3.89
N ALA A 8 2.17 -1.14 -3.18
CA ALA A 8 3.54 -0.96 -2.74
C ALA A 8 4.28 -2.27 -2.95
N GLN A 9 5.57 -2.19 -3.23
CA GLN A 9 6.38 -3.37 -3.49
C GLN A 9 7.62 -3.33 -2.63
N PHE A 10 8.01 -4.49 -2.12
CA PHE A 10 9.22 -4.65 -1.33
C PHE A 10 9.96 -5.87 -1.79
N ILE A 11 11.28 -5.81 -1.80
CA ILE A 11 12.10 -6.96 -2.12
C ILE A 11 12.20 -7.79 -0.86
N THR A 12 11.79 -9.06 -0.93
CA THR A 12 11.70 -9.88 0.27
C THR A 12 13.05 -10.12 0.92
N ARG A 13 14.11 -10.08 0.12
CA ARG A 13 15.44 -10.27 0.67
C ARG A 13 15.75 -9.24 1.74
N GLY A 14 15.30 -8.02 1.55
CA GLY A 14 15.52 -6.97 2.51
C GLY A 14 14.64 -7.05 3.74
N LEU A 15 13.67 -7.95 3.75
CA LEU A 15 12.75 -8.08 4.87
C LEU A 15 13.19 -9.16 5.86
N GLY A 16 14.34 -9.78 5.61
CA GLY A 16 14.78 -10.89 6.44
C GLY A 16 15.43 -10.48 7.73
N ASP A 17 15.68 -9.19 7.96
CA ASP A 17 16.29 -8.76 9.20
C ASP A 17 15.37 -7.74 9.89
N ASP A 18 15.75 -7.32 11.07
CA ASP A 18 14.91 -6.43 11.87
C ASP A 18 14.70 -5.10 11.19
N SER A 19 15.72 -4.63 10.49
CA SER A 19 15.65 -3.35 9.82
C SER A 19 14.61 -3.38 8.69
N GLY A 20 14.60 -4.45 7.91
CA GLY A 20 13.63 -4.58 6.85
C GLY A 20 12.23 -4.71 7.37
N ALA A 21 12.04 -5.47 8.45
CA ALA A 21 10.73 -5.62 9.04
C ALA A 21 10.22 -4.29 9.58
N ALA A 22 11.10 -3.50 10.19
CA ALA A 22 10.71 -2.19 10.69
C ALA A 22 10.33 -1.25 9.57
N ASP A 23 11.03 -1.32 8.44
CA ASP A 23 10.71 -0.50 7.29
C ASP A 23 9.34 -0.85 6.73
N LEU A 24 9.03 -2.14 6.67
CA LEU A 24 7.73 -2.59 6.19
C LEU A 24 6.64 -2.10 7.12
N GLU A 25 6.84 -2.23 8.40
CA GLU A 25 5.84 -1.79 9.36
C GLU A 25 5.62 -0.29 9.28
N ALA A 26 6.70 0.48 9.13
CA ALA A 26 6.58 1.93 8.99
C ALA A 26 5.78 2.29 7.76
N ALA A 27 6.00 1.58 6.66
CA ALA A 27 5.25 1.83 5.43
C ALA A 27 3.78 1.52 5.62
N LEU A 28 3.47 0.39 6.27
CA LEU A 28 2.08 0.04 6.52
C LEU A 28 1.38 1.08 7.39
N ASN A 29 2.09 1.57 8.39
CA ASN A 29 1.50 2.57 9.28
C ASN A 29 1.29 3.88 8.56
N ARG A 30 2.18 4.23 7.64
CA ARG A 30 2.01 5.44 6.86
C ARG A 30 0.79 5.36 5.97
N PHE A 31 0.59 4.22 5.29
CA PHE A 31 -0.60 4.03 4.48
C PHE A 31 -1.85 4.10 5.36
N GLY A 32 -1.81 3.45 6.53
CA GLY A 32 -2.95 3.48 7.43
C GLY A 32 -3.29 4.89 7.90
N ALA A 33 -2.27 5.69 8.17
CA ALA A 33 -2.49 7.06 8.61
C ALA A 33 -3.17 7.89 7.52
N ASP A 34 -2.96 7.53 6.26
CA ASP A 34 -3.61 8.21 5.15
C ASP A 34 -4.97 7.59 4.80
N GLY A 35 -5.45 6.68 5.60
CA GLY A 35 -6.76 6.08 5.39
C GLY A 35 -6.77 4.85 4.51
N TRP A 36 -5.61 4.32 4.16
CA TRP A 36 -5.54 3.14 3.32
C TRP A 36 -5.69 1.87 4.14
N GLU A 37 -6.37 0.91 3.57
CA GLU A 37 -6.59 -0.40 4.18
C GLU A 37 -5.91 -1.46 3.33
N LEU A 38 -5.17 -2.35 3.95
CA LEU A 38 -4.50 -3.43 3.23
C LEU A 38 -5.54 -4.44 2.76
N VAL A 39 -5.57 -4.69 1.46
CA VAL A 39 -6.51 -5.63 0.88
C VAL A 39 -5.88 -7.00 0.71
N SER A 40 -4.66 -7.03 0.20
CA SER A 40 -4.00 -8.30 -0.03
C SER A 40 -2.50 -8.12 -0.05
N SER A 41 -1.80 -9.21 0.20
CA SER A 41 -0.36 -9.25 0.08
C SER A 41 0.01 -10.53 -0.65
N THR A 42 0.92 -10.42 -1.58
CA THR A 42 1.31 -11.55 -2.43
C THR A 42 2.80 -11.47 -2.70
N VAL A 43 3.44 -12.62 -2.70
CA VAL A 43 4.84 -12.68 -3.09
C VAL A 43 4.91 -13.29 -4.48
N TYR A 44 5.65 -12.64 -5.37
CA TYR A 44 5.86 -13.18 -6.69
C TYR A 44 7.36 -13.07 -7.04
N HIS A 45 7.77 -13.90 -7.98
CA HIS A 45 9.16 -13.92 -8.42
C HIS A 45 9.32 -13.07 -9.66
N ASN A 46 10.19 -12.07 -9.57
CA ASN A 46 10.49 -11.22 -10.71
C ASN A 46 11.66 -11.85 -11.47
N LEU A 47 11.37 -12.37 -12.66
CA LEU A 47 12.37 -13.09 -13.43
C LEU A 47 13.51 -12.22 -13.91
N GLU A 48 13.19 -10.98 -14.27
CA GLU A 48 14.22 -10.07 -14.76
C GLU A 48 15.18 -9.68 -13.65
N ALA A 49 14.65 -9.35 -12.50
CA ALA A 49 15.48 -8.94 -11.38
C ALA A 49 15.99 -10.12 -10.58
N ARG A 50 15.45 -11.32 -10.82
CA ARG A 50 15.82 -12.53 -10.10
C ARG A 50 15.65 -12.37 -8.62
N GLN A 51 14.51 -11.82 -8.24
CA GLN A 51 14.20 -11.53 -6.85
C GLN A 51 12.74 -11.80 -6.59
N ASP A 52 12.46 -12.18 -5.34
CA ASP A 52 11.08 -12.28 -4.90
C ASP A 52 10.62 -10.92 -4.42
N VAL A 53 9.41 -10.57 -4.80
CA VAL A 53 8.84 -9.26 -4.49
C VAL A 53 7.55 -9.45 -3.72
N LEU A 54 7.42 -8.73 -2.61
CA LEU A 54 6.19 -8.67 -1.86
C LEU A 54 5.37 -7.51 -2.41
N LEU A 55 4.19 -7.85 -2.92
CA LEU A 55 3.28 -6.85 -3.47
C LEU A 55 2.14 -6.64 -2.49
N LEU A 56 1.93 -5.41 -2.09
CA LEU A 56 0.85 -5.04 -1.20
C LEU A 56 -0.16 -4.22 -1.97
N VAL A 57 -1.43 -4.53 -1.77
CA VAL A 57 -2.52 -3.81 -2.42
C VAL A 57 -3.36 -3.16 -1.33
N PHE A 58 -3.60 -1.88 -1.48
CA PHE A 58 -4.37 -1.10 -0.51
C PHE A 58 -5.58 -0.49 -1.19
N LYS A 59 -6.59 -0.20 -0.40
CA LYS A 59 -7.74 0.54 -0.89
C LYS A 59 -8.18 1.54 0.15
N ARG A 60 -8.90 2.55 -0.29
CA ARG A 60 -9.61 3.44 0.61
C ARG A 60 -10.82 3.99 -0.12
N PRO A 61 -11.87 4.38 0.61
CA PRO A 61 -13.05 4.93 -0.06
C PRO A 61 -12.72 6.29 -0.65
N VAL A 62 -13.25 6.50 -1.84
CA VAL A 62 -13.16 7.81 -2.45
C VAL A 62 -14.16 8.70 -1.75
N ARG A 63 -13.66 9.81 -1.20
CA ARG A 63 -14.55 10.69 -0.51
C ARG A 63 -15.10 11.67 -1.51
N LEU A 64 -16.37 11.55 -1.79
CA LEU A 64 -17.01 12.47 -2.67
C LEU A 64 -17.59 13.58 -1.84
N GLU A 65 -16.99 14.74 -1.93
CA GLU A 65 -17.46 15.86 -1.17
C GLU A 65 -18.80 16.32 -1.70
N PRO A 66 -19.71 16.62 -0.85
CA PRO A 66 -20.95 17.19 -1.32
C PRO A 66 -20.61 18.51 -1.94
N ARG A 67 -20.98 18.60 -3.15
CA ARG A 67 -20.57 19.76 -3.77
C ARG A 67 -21.32 20.89 -3.37
N GLY A 68 -22.15 20.79 -2.75
CA GLY A 68 -22.56 21.90 -2.25
C GLY A 68 -21.62 22.39 -1.55
N GLY A 69 -21.23 22.18 -1.35
CA GLY A 69 -20.54 22.77 -0.82
C GLY A 69 -19.39 22.79 -1.13
N ALA A 70 -19.17 22.52 -1.42
CA ALA A 70 -18.01 22.69 -1.52
C ALA A 70 -17.44 23.03 -2.40
N PRO A 71 -17.48 23.52 -2.44
CA PRO A 71 -17.00 23.65 -3.31
C PRO A 71 -15.91 23.49 -3.45
N THR A 72 -16.08 23.26 -3.38
CA THR A 72 -15.44 23.16 -3.51
C THR A 72 -14.78 22.97 -3.79
N SER A 73 -14.83 22.88 -3.97
CA SER A 73 -14.30 22.62 -4.28
C SER A 73 -13.75 22.81 -4.21
#